data_ef69e0b7bb5226ab008abacc89a751b9
#
_entry.id   ef69e0b7bb5226ab008abacc89a751b9
#
_cell.length_a   1.000
_cell.length_b   1.000
_cell.length_c   1.000
_cell.angle_alpha   90.00
_cell.angle_beta   90.00
_cell.angle_gamma   90.00
#
_symmetry.space_group_name_H-M   'P 1'
#
loop_
_entity.id
_entity.type
_entity.pdbx_description
1 polymer ?
#
loop_
_entity_poly.entity_id
_entity_poly.type
_entity_poly.pdbx_seq_one_letter_code
_entity_poly.pdbx_strand_id
1 'polypeptide(L)'
;SIGINAWAQQPTFGLLKSDANAADGYTLFTPQFNNAVFLIDNCGEKINEWTFSETPGLSCYLLENGNLLRAGNDSLEIRAWDNTLLWSYAMTDNTLLQHHDIEPMPNGNILCVVTDRYSDTIAISAGRNPANLGATIRLERIVELEPIGTNDANIVWEWKFYDHLIQEFDSTKLNFGVVANDPDLLDFNFSNNQNVDFIHLNAVD
;
A
#
# COMPACT_ATOMS: atom_id res chain seq x y z
N SER A 1 9.52 -38.59 -48.39
CA SER A 1 9.66 -38.31 -46.94
C SER A 1 8.82 -37.08 -46.60
N ILE A 2 7.79 -37.28 -45.79
CA ILE A 2 6.95 -36.22 -45.27
C ILE A 2 7.69 -35.68 -44.02
N GLY A 3 8.24 -34.49 -44.14
CA GLY A 3 8.83 -33.78 -42.98
C GLY A 3 7.73 -33.39 -42.01
N ILE A 4 7.69 -34.01 -40.84
CA ILE A 4 6.85 -33.60 -39.74
C ILE A 4 7.57 -32.38 -39.11
N ASN A 5 7.07 -31.18 -39.38
CA ASN A 5 7.45 -29.98 -38.57
C ASN A 5 6.83 -30.16 -37.19
N ALA A 6 7.59 -30.68 -36.23
CA ALA A 6 7.23 -30.62 -34.84
C ALA A 6 7.38 -29.17 -34.39
N TRP A 7 6.26 -28.46 -34.23
CA TRP A 7 6.24 -27.17 -33.53
C TRP A 7 6.48 -27.47 -32.07
N ALA A 8 7.68 -27.17 -31.59
CA ALA A 8 7.94 -27.17 -30.16
C ALA A 8 7.00 -26.16 -29.52
N GLN A 9 6.16 -26.61 -28.61
CA GLN A 9 5.33 -25.71 -27.83
C GLN A 9 6.26 -24.76 -27.03
N GLN A 10 6.07 -23.46 -27.18
CA GLN A 10 6.84 -22.49 -26.40
C GLN A 10 6.59 -22.76 -24.91
N PRO A 11 7.62 -22.71 -24.06
CA PRO A 11 7.43 -22.85 -22.63
C PRO A 11 6.48 -21.76 -22.14
N THR A 12 5.58 -22.11 -21.22
CA THR A 12 4.62 -21.19 -20.63
C THR A 12 5.10 -20.63 -19.28
N PHE A 13 6.30 -20.98 -18.86
CA PHE A 13 6.95 -20.51 -17.64
C PHE A 13 8.47 -20.44 -17.86
N GLY A 14 9.16 -19.70 -16.97
CA GLY A 14 10.58 -19.40 -17.09
C GLY A 14 10.84 -18.21 -18.03
N LEU A 15 12.07 -18.05 -18.47
CA LEU A 15 12.47 -16.97 -19.39
C LEU A 15 11.87 -17.22 -20.78
N LEU A 16 10.84 -16.47 -21.15
CA LEU A 16 10.17 -16.58 -22.45
C LEU A 16 10.79 -15.70 -23.51
N LYS A 17 11.40 -14.58 -23.11
CA LYS A 17 12.06 -13.62 -23.99
C LYS A 17 13.20 -12.95 -23.24
N SER A 18 14.35 -12.81 -23.86
CA SER A 18 15.45 -11.98 -23.43
C SER A 18 15.80 -11.01 -24.55
N ASP A 19 16.02 -9.74 -24.20
CA ASP A 19 16.41 -8.69 -25.13
C ASP A 19 17.78 -8.14 -24.74
N ALA A 20 18.62 -7.84 -25.72
CA ALA A 20 19.96 -7.28 -25.47
C ALA A 20 19.94 -5.90 -24.79
N ASN A 21 18.78 -5.22 -24.79
CA ASN A 21 18.59 -3.93 -24.13
C ASN A 21 17.90 -4.06 -22.76
N ALA A 22 17.70 -5.29 -22.25
CA ALA A 22 17.20 -5.45 -20.88
C ALA A 22 18.18 -4.79 -19.89
N ALA A 23 17.66 -4.04 -18.94
CA ALA A 23 18.46 -3.46 -17.87
C ALA A 23 19.11 -4.59 -17.05
N ASP A 24 20.39 -4.44 -16.72
CA ASP A 24 21.07 -5.34 -15.79
C ASP A 24 20.47 -5.18 -14.39
N GLY A 25 20.25 -6.30 -13.70
CA GLY A 25 19.76 -6.27 -12.33
C GLY A 25 18.91 -7.48 -11.94
N TYR A 26 18.11 -7.26 -10.92
CA TYR A 26 17.24 -8.27 -10.34
C TYR A 26 15.81 -7.74 -10.27
N THR A 27 14.85 -8.67 -10.29
CA THR A 27 13.43 -8.35 -10.08
C THR A 27 12.97 -8.92 -8.75
N LEU A 28 12.54 -8.03 -7.86
CA LEU A 28 11.88 -8.38 -6.62
C LEU A 28 10.36 -8.34 -6.85
N PHE A 29 9.64 -9.37 -6.45
CA PHE A 29 8.18 -9.39 -6.56
C PHE A 29 7.52 -10.31 -5.54
N THR A 30 6.27 -9.99 -5.21
CA THR A 30 5.40 -10.79 -4.36
C THR A 30 4.12 -11.13 -5.13
N PRO A 31 3.84 -12.41 -5.42
CA PRO A 31 2.57 -12.78 -6.05
C PRO A 31 1.40 -12.60 -5.08
N GLN A 32 0.31 -12.01 -5.55
CA GLN A 32 -0.82 -11.56 -4.73
C GLN A 32 -1.44 -12.64 -3.83
N PHE A 33 -1.44 -13.89 -4.24
CA PHE A 33 -2.02 -15.01 -3.49
C PHE A 33 -0.98 -16.01 -3.01
N ASN A 34 0.25 -15.54 -2.80
CA ASN A 34 1.36 -16.37 -2.34
C ASN A 34 2.02 -15.72 -1.10
N ASN A 35 2.41 -16.53 -0.15
CA ASN A 35 3.05 -16.08 1.08
C ASN A 35 4.58 -15.94 0.93
N ALA A 36 5.09 -15.79 -0.29
CA ALA A 36 6.51 -15.63 -0.54
C ALA A 36 6.82 -14.36 -1.34
N VAL A 37 8.01 -13.84 -1.13
CA VAL A 37 8.65 -12.82 -1.97
C VAL A 37 9.83 -13.47 -2.67
N PHE A 38 9.97 -13.20 -3.96
CA PHE A 38 11.02 -13.76 -4.79
C PHE A 38 11.93 -12.67 -5.32
N LEU A 39 13.22 -12.95 -5.33
CA LEU A 39 14.23 -12.20 -6.06
C LEU A 39 14.77 -13.08 -7.19
N ILE A 40 14.64 -12.64 -8.43
CA ILE A 40 15.13 -13.35 -9.61
C ILE A 40 16.11 -12.48 -10.40
N ASP A 41 17.01 -13.13 -11.13
CA ASP A 41 17.87 -12.47 -12.10
C ASP A 41 17.21 -12.33 -13.49
N ASN A 42 17.94 -11.73 -14.43
CA ASN A 42 17.48 -11.55 -15.81
C ASN A 42 17.35 -12.86 -16.61
N CYS A 43 17.87 -13.97 -16.10
CA CYS A 43 17.68 -15.30 -16.67
C CYS A 43 16.45 -16.03 -16.11
N GLY A 44 15.79 -15.44 -15.10
CA GLY A 44 14.67 -16.04 -14.39
C GLY A 44 15.11 -17.05 -13.31
N GLU A 45 16.41 -17.07 -12.98
CA GLU A 45 16.93 -17.89 -11.89
C GLU A 45 16.56 -17.28 -10.55
N LYS A 46 16.07 -18.09 -9.62
CA LYS A 46 15.74 -17.65 -8.27
C LYS A 46 17.02 -17.42 -7.47
N ILE A 47 17.25 -16.16 -7.11
CA ILE A 47 18.39 -15.71 -6.30
C ILE A 47 18.11 -15.84 -4.82
N ASN A 48 16.89 -15.44 -4.40
CA ASN A 48 16.42 -15.60 -3.02
C ASN A 48 14.90 -15.77 -2.95
N GLU A 49 14.44 -16.27 -1.81
CA GLU A 49 13.04 -16.42 -1.46
C GLU A 49 12.84 -16.19 0.04
N TRP A 50 11.90 -15.32 0.37
CA TRP A 50 11.44 -15.12 1.75
C TRP A 50 10.01 -15.64 1.88
N THR A 51 9.74 -16.38 2.94
CA THR A 51 8.42 -16.96 3.21
C THR A 51 7.79 -16.34 4.45
N PHE A 52 6.47 -16.14 4.41
CA PHE A 52 5.71 -15.45 5.43
C PHE A 52 4.53 -16.28 5.90
N SER A 53 3.97 -15.95 7.06
CA SER A 53 2.77 -16.60 7.59
C SER A 53 1.47 -16.06 6.99
N GLU A 54 1.51 -14.87 6.39
CA GLU A 54 0.32 -14.18 5.87
C GLU A 54 0.47 -13.77 4.40
N THR A 55 -0.65 -13.46 3.77
CA THR A 55 -0.71 -12.95 2.41
C THR A 55 -0.10 -11.56 2.30
N PRO A 56 0.36 -11.14 1.10
CA PRO A 56 0.99 -9.83 0.93
C PRO A 56 -0.02 -8.69 1.06
N GLY A 57 0.44 -7.59 1.67
CA GLY A 57 -0.22 -6.29 1.70
C GLY A 57 0.14 -5.40 0.50
N LEU A 58 0.62 -5.99 -0.59
CA LEU A 58 0.86 -5.47 -1.94
C LEU A 58 2.22 -4.79 -2.18
N SER A 59 3.03 -4.47 -1.18
CA SER A 59 4.36 -3.89 -1.39
C SER A 59 5.48 -4.62 -0.66
N CYS A 60 6.68 -4.60 -1.25
CA CYS A 60 7.90 -5.11 -0.65
C CYS A 60 9.13 -4.41 -1.22
N TYR A 61 10.15 -4.23 -0.40
CA TYR A 61 11.39 -3.51 -0.74
C TYR A 61 12.62 -4.26 -0.27
N LEU A 62 13.60 -4.42 -1.16
CA LEU A 62 14.92 -4.87 -0.76
C LEU A 62 15.72 -3.64 -0.30
N LEU A 63 16.02 -3.59 0.99
CA LEU A 63 16.74 -2.49 1.60
C LEU A 63 18.23 -2.53 1.23
N GLU A 64 18.94 -1.38 1.30
CA GLU A 64 20.35 -1.28 0.97
C GLU A 64 21.26 -2.25 1.76
N ASN A 65 20.87 -2.61 2.98
CA ASN A 65 21.59 -3.56 3.82
C ASN A 65 21.31 -5.04 3.48
N GLY A 66 20.50 -5.32 2.44
CA GLY A 66 20.11 -6.65 2.01
C GLY A 66 18.94 -7.27 2.77
N ASN A 67 18.35 -6.56 3.73
CA ASN A 67 17.13 -6.99 4.39
C ASN A 67 15.92 -6.74 3.50
N LEU A 68 14.85 -7.50 3.70
CA LEU A 68 13.57 -7.32 3.02
C LEU A 68 12.59 -6.64 3.97
N LEU A 69 12.04 -5.48 3.56
CA LEU A 69 10.85 -4.88 4.15
C LEU A 69 9.62 -5.33 3.34
N ARG A 70 8.57 -5.80 4.02
CA ARG A 70 7.33 -6.23 3.37
C ARG A 70 6.11 -5.79 4.16
N ALA A 71 5.11 -5.30 3.45
CA ALA A 71 3.74 -5.22 3.96
C ALA A 71 3.06 -6.59 3.85
N GLY A 72 2.57 -7.10 4.97
CA GLY A 72 1.61 -8.20 5.04
C GLY A 72 0.18 -7.67 5.07
N ASN A 73 -0.80 -8.56 5.14
CA ASN A 73 -2.19 -8.16 5.27
C ASN A 73 -2.47 -7.44 6.60
N ASP A 74 -1.88 -7.95 7.68
CA ASP A 74 -2.13 -7.49 9.05
C ASP A 74 -0.85 -7.04 9.77
N SER A 75 0.29 -6.99 9.07
CA SER A 75 1.58 -6.63 9.66
C SER A 75 2.56 -5.99 8.69
N LEU A 76 3.56 -5.31 9.22
CA LEU A 76 4.81 -4.99 8.53
C LEU A 76 5.91 -5.87 9.08
N GLU A 77 6.80 -6.37 8.22
CA GLU A 77 7.92 -7.20 8.64
C GLU A 77 9.23 -6.75 7.97
N ILE A 78 10.33 -6.81 8.75
CA ILE A 78 11.70 -6.75 8.22
C ILE A 78 12.35 -8.11 8.47
N ARG A 79 12.87 -8.71 7.39
CA ARG A 79 13.55 -9.99 7.44
C ARG A 79 14.97 -9.90 6.88
N ALA A 80 15.88 -10.64 7.48
CA ALA A 80 17.23 -10.81 6.97
C ALA A 80 17.23 -11.60 5.65
N TRP A 81 18.37 -11.61 4.96
CA TRP A 81 18.57 -12.38 3.72
C TRP A 81 18.24 -13.87 3.84
N ASP A 82 18.50 -14.46 5.00
CA ASP A 82 18.23 -15.87 5.31
C ASP A 82 16.81 -16.13 5.83
N ASN A 83 15.90 -15.16 5.68
CA ASN A 83 14.52 -15.18 6.14
C ASN A 83 14.34 -15.07 7.68
N THR A 84 15.39 -14.81 8.45
CA THR A 84 15.25 -14.53 9.88
C THR A 84 14.42 -13.27 10.11
N LEU A 85 13.37 -13.35 10.94
CA LEU A 85 12.58 -12.20 11.34
C LEU A 85 13.41 -11.27 12.23
N LEU A 86 13.59 -10.03 11.81
CA LEU A 86 14.32 -8.99 12.54
C LEU A 86 13.39 -8.04 13.29
N TRP A 87 12.27 -7.69 12.66
CA TRP A 87 11.26 -6.80 13.23
C TRP A 87 9.89 -7.10 12.61
N SER A 88 8.83 -6.94 13.40
CA SER A 88 7.45 -6.97 12.92
C SER A 88 6.59 -5.99 13.68
N TYR A 89 5.61 -5.39 13.01
CA TYR A 89 4.64 -4.50 13.63
C TYR A 89 3.23 -4.87 13.19
N ALA A 90 2.36 -5.17 14.16
CA ALA A 90 0.98 -5.54 13.88
C ALA A 90 0.15 -4.30 13.49
N MET A 91 -0.59 -4.41 12.39
CA MET A 91 -1.47 -3.39 11.82
C MET A 91 -2.94 -3.83 11.91
N THR A 92 -3.33 -4.45 13.03
CA THR A 92 -4.62 -5.13 13.18
C THR A 92 -5.68 -4.31 13.90
N ASP A 93 -5.31 -3.19 14.52
CA ASP A 93 -6.31 -2.34 15.12
C ASP A 93 -7.06 -1.54 14.04
N ASN A 94 -8.33 -1.22 14.29
CA ASN A 94 -9.16 -0.50 13.33
C ASN A 94 -8.70 0.94 13.04
N THR A 95 -7.60 1.39 13.64
CA THR A 95 -7.04 2.73 13.50
C THR A 95 -5.79 2.77 12.62
N LEU A 96 -5.22 1.60 12.30
CA LEU A 96 -4.01 1.44 11.49
C LEU A 96 -4.15 0.25 10.53
N LEU A 97 -5.07 0.34 9.59
CA LEU A 97 -5.21 -0.68 8.55
C LEU A 97 -4.40 -0.25 7.32
N GLN A 98 -3.20 -0.81 7.18
CA GLN A 98 -2.36 -0.60 6.01
C GLN A 98 -3.03 -1.20 4.77
N HIS A 99 -2.88 -0.53 3.63
CA HIS A 99 -3.23 -1.06 2.32
C HIS A 99 -2.33 -0.47 1.23
N HIS A 100 -2.19 -1.20 0.13
CA HIS A 100 -1.43 -0.89 -1.07
C HIS A 100 0.06 -0.67 -0.82
N ASP A 101 0.49 0.43 -0.21
CA ASP A 101 1.89 0.80 -0.27
C ASP A 101 2.49 1.22 1.07
N ILE A 102 3.78 0.97 1.17
CA ILE A 102 4.69 1.45 2.19
C ILE A 102 5.96 1.92 1.49
N GLU A 103 6.67 2.89 2.05
CA GLU A 103 7.95 3.37 1.51
C GLU A 103 9.02 3.39 2.61
N PRO A 104 10.17 2.70 2.42
CA PRO A 104 11.29 2.79 3.34
C PRO A 104 12.01 4.13 3.21
N MET A 105 12.10 4.88 4.29
CA MET A 105 12.75 6.18 4.31
C MET A 105 14.27 6.07 4.61
N PRO A 106 15.10 7.04 4.14
CA PRO A 106 16.54 7.03 4.38
C PRO A 106 16.95 7.06 5.85
N ASN A 107 16.08 7.54 6.74
CA ASN A 107 16.30 7.57 8.20
C ASN A 107 15.99 6.23 8.88
N GLY A 108 15.51 5.23 8.13
CA GLY A 108 15.09 3.92 8.63
C GLY A 108 13.62 3.84 9.05
N ASN A 109 12.88 4.94 8.96
CA ASN A 109 11.44 4.96 9.18
C ASN A 109 10.70 4.40 7.96
N ILE A 110 9.40 4.19 8.11
CA ILE A 110 8.55 3.61 7.06
C ILE A 110 7.32 4.51 6.90
N LEU A 111 7.11 5.06 5.70
CA LEU A 111 5.82 5.65 5.35
C LEU A 111 4.81 4.55 5.05
N CYS A 112 3.57 4.72 5.51
CA CYS A 112 2.50 3.76 5.28
C CYS A 112 1.23 4.48 4.86
N VAL A 113 0.60 3.98 3.82
CA VAL A 113 -0.79 4.31 3.48
C VAL A 113 -1.71 3.50 4.40
N VAL A 114 -2.57 4.18 5.16
CA VAL A 114 -3.51 3.53 6.08
C VAL A 114 -4.92 4.11 5.94
N THR A 115 -5.92 3.26 6.14
CA THR A 115 -7.32 3.66 6.12
C THR A 115 -7.76 4.21 7.47
N ASP A 116 -8.39 5.39 7.46
CA ASP A 116 -9.17 5.95 8.58
C ASP A 116 -10.65 5.71 8.38
N ARG A 117 -11.37 5.26 9.41
CA ARG A 117 -12.81 5.04 9.37
C ARG A 117 -13.55 6.05 10.25
N TYR A 118 -14.53 6.70 9.67
CA TYR A 118 -15.39 7.65 10.36
C TYR A 118 -16.84 7.20 10.31
N SER A 119 -17.57 7.39 11.41
CA SER A 119 -19.02 7.17 11.44
C SER A 119 -19.75 8.20 10.56
N ASP A 120 -20.98 7.87 10.18
CA ASP A 120 -21.91 8.80 9.52
C ASP A 120 -22.06 10.12 10.27
N THR A 121 -22.22 10.04 11.59
CA THR A 121 -22.36 11.23 12.46
C THR A 121 -21.16 12.17 12.37
N ILE A 122 -19.94 11.62 12.38
CA ILE A 122 -18.71 12.42 12.24
C ILE A 122 -18.64 13.02 10.84
N ALA A 123 -18.88 12.22 9.81
CA ALA A 123 -18.84 12.68 8.43
C ALA A 123 -19.87 13.78 8.16
N ILE A 124 -21.10 13.65 8.66
CA ILE A 124 -22.17 14.68 8.56
C ILE A 124 -21.76 15.96 9.29
N SER A 125 -21.15 15.85 10.47
CA SER A 125 -20.68 17.03 11.22
C SER A 125 -19.55 17.76 10.47
N ALA A 126 -18.73 17.03 9.73
CA ALA A 126 -17.69 17.57 8.86
C ALA A 126 -18.22 18.09 7.51
N GLY A 127 -19.53 18.00 7.23
CA GLY A 127 -20.19 18.55 6.06
C GLY A 127 -20.40 17.59 4.89
N ARG A 128 -20.26 16.27 5.10
CA ARG A 128 -20.68 15.27 4.09
C ARG A 128 -22.18 15.30 3.91
N ASN A 129 -22.65 15.34 2.67
CA ASN A 129 -24.07 15.23 2.35
C ASN A 129 -24.63 13.86 2.78
N PRO A 130 -25.63 13.81 3.67
CA PRO A 130 -26.21 12.55 4.13
C PRO A 130 -26.77 11.65 3.02
N ALA A 131 -27.23 12.26 1.91
CA ALA A 131 -27.72 11.49 0.76
C ALA A 131 -26.63 10.67 0.06
N ASN A 132 -25.37 11.05 0.27
CA ASN A 132 -24.18 10.44 -0.36
C ASN A 132 -23.35 9.64 0.65
N LEU A 133 -23.96 9.16 1.74
CA LEU A 133 -23.27 8.52 2.84
C LEU A 133 -23.97 7.24 3.25
N GLY A 134 -23.19 6.17 3.46
CA GLY A 134 -23.62 4.94 4.14
C GLY A 134 -23.43 5.06 5.66
N ALA A 135 -23.37 3.94 6.35
CA ALA A 135 -23.15 3.90 7.81
C ALA A 135 -21.76 4.41 8.23
N THR A 136 -20.79 4.34 7.35
CA THR A 136 -19.41 4.77 7.57
C THR A 136 -18.81 5.32 6.28
N ILE A 137 -17.74 6.10 6.40
CA ILE A 137 -16.89 6.49 5.29
C ILE A 137 -15.44 6.16 5.63
N ARG A 138 -14.67 5.74 4.64
CA ARG A 138 -13.22 5.58 4.72
C ARG A 138 -12.57 6.79 4.09
N LEU A 139 -11.62 7.33 4.81
CA LEU A 139 -10.66 8.29 4.31
C LEU A 139 -9.27 7.67 4.43
N GLU A 140 -8.30 8.36 3.92
CA GLU A 140 -6.91 7.93 3.94
C GLU A 140 -6.11 8.73 4.96
N ARG A 141 -5.08 8.09 5.47
CA ARG A 141 -4.04 8.71 6.28
C ARG A 141 -2.68 8.18 5.83
N ILE A 142 -1.67 9.01 5.84
CA ILE A 142 -0.28 8.60 5.70
C ILE A 142 0.35 8.71 7.07
N VAL A 143 1.05 7.68 7.51
CA VAL A 143 1.78 7.68 8.77
C VAL A 143 3.26 7.39 8.52
N GLU A 144 4.14 8.05 9.27
CA GLU A 144 5.55 7.69 9.38
C GLU A 144 5.75 6.89 10.65
N LEU A 145 6.21 5.65 10.49
CA LEU A 145 6.51 4.73 11.57
C LEU A 145 8.00 4.67 11.82
N GLU A 146 8.42 4.90 13.07
CA GLU A 146 9.77 4.63 13.55
C GLU A 146 9.79 3.24 14.19
N PRO A 147 10.46 2.22 13.59
CA PRO A 147 10.58 0.90 14.19
C PRO A 147 11.28 0.93 15.55
N ILE A 148 10.72 0.24 16.56
CA ILE A 148 11.28 0.16 17.91
C ILE A 148 11.47 -1.29 18.31
N GLY A 149 12.66 -1.62 18.82
CA GLY A 149 12.96 -2.97 19.28
C GLY A 149 12.77 -3.99 18.17
N THR A 150 11.99 -5.05 18.44
CA THR A 150 11.74 -6.16 17.50
C THR A 150 10.28 -6.27 17.04
N ASN A 151 9.35 -5.54 17.70
CA ASN A 151 7.91 -5.73 17.48
C ASN A 151 7.04 -4.52 17.81
N ASP A 152 7.61 -3.32 17.81
CA ASP A 152 6.88 -2.09 18.12
C ASP A 152 7.28 -0.96 17.16
N ALA A 153 6.48 0.10 17.08
CA ALA A 153 6.76 1.31 16.31
C ALA A 153 6.11 2.55 16.94
N ASN A 154 6.78 3.71 16.82
CA ASN A 154 6.16 5.00 17.10
C ASN A 154 5.62 5.61 15.81
N ILE A 155 4.43 6.20 15.86
CA ILE A 155 4.00 7.16 14.83
C ILE A 155 4.70 8.48 15.15
N VAL A 156 5.65 8.89 14.31
CA VAL A 156 6.44 10.12 14.48
C VAL A 156 5.91 11.27 13.63
N TRP A 157 5.14 10.97 12.61
CA TRP A 157 4.43 11.94 11.78
C TRP A 157 3.17 11.30 11.19
N GLU A 158 2.14 12.13 10.92
CA GLU A 158 0.94 11.72 10.23
C GLU A 158 0.33 12.86 9.41
N TRP A 159 -0.32 12.50 8.31
CA TRP A 159 -1.14 13.38 7.51
C TRP A 159 -2.50 12.72 7.25
N LYS A 160 -3.59 13.42 7.57
CA LYS A 160 -4.95 12.89 7.47
C LYS A 160 -5.75 13.65 6.43
N PHE A 161 -6.39 12.95 5.52
CA PHE A 161 -7.35 13.58 4.61
C PHE A 161 -8.48 14.30 5.35
N TYR A 162 -8.88 13.80 6.50
CA TYR A 162 -9.91 14.43 7.33
C TYR A 162 -9.59 15.87 7.70
N ASP A 163 -8.35 16.21 7.90
CA ASP A 163 -7.90 17.55 8.29
C ASP A 163 -7.78 18.50 7.08
N HIS A 164 -7.99 17.98 5.86
CA HIS A 164 -7.86 18.72 4.60
C HIS A 164 -9.18 18.75 3.81
N LEU A 165 -10.31 18.70 4.49
CA LEU A 165 -11.63 18.69 3.87
C LEU A 165 -12.17 20.11 3.66
N ILE A 166 -12.92 20.32 2.57
CA ILE A 166 -13.74 21.49 2.30
C ILE A 166 -15.10 21.05 1.76
N GLN A 167 -16.15 21.86 1.95
CA GLN A 167 -17.48 21.56 1.40
C GLN A 167 -18.31 22.86 1.21
N GLU A 168 -19.18 22.86 0.21
CA GLU A 168 -20.15 23.94 -0.08
C GLU A 168 -21.60 23.53 0.20
N PHE A 169 -21.81 22.32 0.79
CA PHE A 169 -23.13 21.72 0.94
C PHE A 169 -23.94 22.35 2.08
N ASP A 170 -23.33 22.56 3.25
CA ASP A 170 -24.03 23.05 4.44
C ASP A 170 -23.19 24.05 5.22
N SER A 171 -23.60 25.33 5.17
CA SER A 171 -22.90 26.44 5.84
C SER A 171 -22.95 26.38 7.38
N THR A 172 -23.72 25.48 7.95
CA THR A 172 -23.81 25.28 9.40
C THR A 172 -22.86 24.21 9.91
N LYS A 173 -22.17 23.51 9.02
CA LYS A 173 -21.24 22.41 9.32
C LYS A 173 -19.79 22.86 9.24
N LEU A 174 -18.91 22.00 9.77
CA LEU A 174 -17.46 22.21 9.65
C LEU A 174 -17.02 22.19 8.18
N ASN A 175 -15.84 22.73 7.96
CA ASN A 175 -15.19 22.75 6.63
C ASN A 175 -15.97 23.51 5.54
N PHE A 176 -16.94 24.36 5.93
CA PHE A 176 -17.68 25.14 4.94
C PHE A 176 -16.79 26.22 4.32
N GLY A 177 -16.72 26.23 2.99
CA GLY A 177 -15.93 27.18 2.21
C GLY A 177 -16.26 27.06 0.74
N VAL A 178 -15.61 27.91 -0.07
CA VAL A 178 -15.74 27.87 -1.53
C VAL A 178 -14.63 26.98 -2.10
N VAL A 179 -14.99 25.79 -2.57
CA VAL A 179 -14.05 24.76 -3.06
C VAL A 179 -13.06 25.32 -4.08
N ALA A 180 -13.53 26.18 -5.00
CA ALA A 180 -12.69 26.77 -6.05
C ALA A 180 -11.60 27.72 -5.51
N ASN A 181 -11.73 28.20 -4.28
CA ASN A 181 -10.76 29.14 -3.66
C ASN A 181 -9.64 28.43 -2.89
N ASP A 182 -9.84 27.15 -2.56
CA ASP A 182 -8.95 26.39 -1.68
C ASP A 182 -8.49 25.09 -2.39
N PRO A 183 -7.59 25.20 -3.39
CA PRO A 183 -7.15 24.05 -4.22
C PRO A 183 -6.34 22.99 -3.43
N ASP A 184 -5.88 23.34 -2.23
CA ASP A 184 -5.15 22.43 -1.34
C ASP A 184 -6.08 21.57 -0.47
N LEU A 185 -7.40 21.81 -0.54
CA LEU A 185 -8.40 21.08 0.21
C LEU A 185 -9.21 20.15 -0.71
N LEU A 186 -9.69 19.08 -0.12
CA LEU A 186 -10.49 18.07 -0.80
C LEU A 186 -11.97 18.38 -0.65
N ASP A 187 -12.70 18.52 -1.77
CA ASP A 187 -14.17 18.63 -1.74
C ASP A 187 -14.78 17.35 -1.17
N PHE A 188 -15.32 17.44 0.06
CA PHE A 188 -15.91 16.30 0.75
C PHE A 188 -17.19 15.79 0.06
N ASN A 189 -17.76 16.56 -0.86
CA ASN A 189 -18.93 16.19 -1.64
C ASN A 189 -18.65 16.01 -3.14
N PHE A 190 -17.39 15.90 -3.54
CA PHE A 190 -16.97 15.65 -4.92
C PHE A 190 -17.69 14.42 -5.52
N SER A 191 -17.79 13.33 -4.77
CA SER A 191 -18.55 12.14 -5.18
C SER A 191 -19.95 12.14 -4.58
N ASN A 192 -20.94 11.89 -5.43
CA ASN A 192 -22.35 11.78 -5.04
C ASN A 192 -22.84 10.35 -4.80
N ASN A 193 -21.95 9.38 -4.72
CA ASN A 193 -22.29 7.99 -4.42
C ASN A 193 -22.13 7.69 -2.92
N GLN A 194 -22.74 6.58 -2.48
CA GLN A 194 -22.64 6.07 -1.12
C GLN A 194 -21.46 5.11 -0.93
N ASN A 195 -20.45 5.17 -1.79
CA ASN A 195 -19.30 4.31 -1.64
C ASN A 195 -18.58 4.64 -0.32
N VAL A 196 -18.41 3.62 0.50
CA VAL A 196 -17.69 3.75 1.75
C VAL A 196 -16.21 4.08 1.53
N ASP A 197 -15.67 3.65 0.42
CA ASP A 197 -14.30 3.87 -0.05
C ASP A 197 -14.27 5.12 -0.94
N PHE A 198 -14.37 6.28 -0.31
CA PHE A 198 -14.54 7.57 -0.97
C PHE A 198 -13.25 8.07 -1.63
N ILE A 199 -12.13 7.84 -0.97
CA ILE A 199 -10.77 8.17 -1.43
C ILE A 199 -9.95 6.90 -1.34
N HIS A 200 -9.05 6.68 -2.28
CA HIS A 200 -8.26 5.48 -2.34
C HIS A 200 -6.84 5.78 -2.83
N LEU A 201 -5.88 5.87 -1.90
CA LEU A 201 -4.46 6.01 -2.22
C LEU A 201 -3.89 4.66 -2.66
N ASN A 202 -3.00 4.68 -3.65
CA ASN A 202 -2.36 3.49 -4.17
C ASN A 202 -0.84 3.48 -3.96
N ALA A 203 -0.23 4.63 -3.73
CA ALA A 203 1.20 4.74 -3.56
C ALA A 203 1.59 5.95 -2.71
N VAL A 204 2.73 5.86 -2.06
CA VAL A 204 3.42 6.93 -1.33
C VAL A 204 4.90 6.87 -1.66
N ASP A 205 5.55 8.06 -1.82
CA ASP A 205 6.98 8.19 -2.12
C ASP A 205 7.54 9.50 -1.50
#